data_a77affc04337b4af2c654255accd5ba9
#
_entry.id   a77affc04337b4af2c654255accd5ba9
#
_cell.length_a   1.000
_cell.length_b   1.000
_cell.length_c   1.000
_cell.angle_alpha   90.00
_cell.angle_beta   90.00
_cell.angle_gamma   90.00
#
_symmetry.space_group_name_H-M   'P 1'
#
loop_
_entity.id
_entity.type
_entity.pdbx_description
1 polymer ?
#
loop_
_entity_poly.entity_id
_entity_poly.type
_entity_poly.pdbx_seq_one_letter_code
_entity_poly.pdbx_strand_id
1 'polypeptide(L)'
;MASVWQGIQESYQALAASVQSRYGEPLTRIGSIGFSAMMHGYLAFDENDQLLVPFRTWRNASTEAAEKALTELFQYNIPQRWSIAHLYQAILNQEAHIPEVNFLTTLAGYVHWQLTGEKVIGIGDASGMFPIDSLQKDYDRQMMAQFDDLILPENLPWQLADILPKVLVAGEAAGTLSAAGALRLDPTGTLLPGIPFCPPEGDAGTGMVATNSVAQRSGNVSAGTSAFAMIVLESGLSKVYPEIDLVTTPAGDLVGMVHTNNCTSEINAWVKVFREFVEAAGVEMSTEALFTTLFNQALKGDPDCGGLLSYGYYSGENITKIAAGRPLFVRSPESRFTLANFMRLHLFSAFGAMKIGMDILTKEQVKIDRIVGHGGIFKTPTVAQRVLAAAMEAPVTVMETAGEGGAWGIALLAAFMKKKSVEETLTVFLSRVFQGKEGTTLAPLPEDIVGFTEFVKRYQHGLPIEQAAIDGLI
;
A
#
# COMPACT_ATOMS: atom_id res chain seq x y z
N MET A 1 -9.16 16.48 11.87
CA MET A 1 -7.77 16.50 12.40
C MET A 1 -7.66 16.27 13.90
N ALA A 2 -8.61 16.70 14.74
CA ALA A 2 -8.52 16.50 16.21
C ALA A 2 -8.34 15.03 16.63
N SER A 3 -9.12 14.11 16.07
CA SER A 3 -9.02 12.67 16.35
C SER A 3 -7.68 12.05 15.92
N VAL A 4 -7.05 12.59 14.89
CA VAL A 4 -5.69 12.16 14.46
C VAL A 4 -4.68 12.51 15.55
N TRP A 5 -4.72 13.76 16.05
CA TRP A 5 -3.81 14.19 17.11
C TRP A 5 -4.05 13.44 18.41
N GLN A 6 -5.30 13.18 18.77
CA GLN A 6 -5.63 12.37 19.94
C GLN A 6 -4.99 10.98 19.83
N GLY A 7 -5.15 10.28 18.70
CA GLY A 7 -4.57 8.95 18.50
C GLY A 7 -3.01 8.97 18.54
N ILE A 8 -2.38 10.00 17.98
CA ILE A 8 -0.91 10.16 18.03
C ILE A 8 -0.45 10.36 19.48
N GLN A 9 -1.12 11.23 20.24
CA GLN A 9 -0.79 11.49 21.64
C GLN A 9 -1.00 10.26 22.54
N GLU A 10 -2.11 9.53 22.37
CA GLU A 10 -2.38 8.29 23.09
C GLU A 10 -1.30 7.22 22.80
N SER A 11 -0.90 7.08 21.53
CA SER A 11 0.17 6.16 21.13
C SER A 11 1.52 6.55 21.75
N TYR A 12 1.85 7.84 21.75
CA TYR A 12 3.07 8.34 22.36
C TYR A 12 3.06 8.12 23.88
N GLN A 13 1.95 8.42 24.57
CA GLN A 13 1.80 8.22 26.01
C GLN A 13 1.96 6.73 26.39
N ALA A 14 1.37 5.82 25.60
CA ALA A 14 1.54 4.38 25.81
C ALA A 14 3.00 3.96 25.66
N LEU A 15 3.71 4.50 24.65
CA LEU A 15 5.15 4.27 24.46
C LEU A 15 5.96 4.81 25.66
N ALA A 16 5.71 6.05 26.09
CA ALA A 16 6.42 6.67 27.19
C ALA A 16 6.21 5.90 28.52
N ALA A 17 4.98 5.46 28.78
CA ALA A 17 4.66 4.61 29.93
C ALA A 17 5.38 3.25 29.88
N SER A 18 5.46 2.63 28.69
CA SER A 18 6.19 1.38 28.49
C SER A 18 7.68 1.54 28.75
N VAL A 19 8.30 2.64 28.28
CA VAL A 19 9.71 2.96 28.51
C VAL A 19 9.96 3.18 30.01
N GLN A 20 9.12 3.97 30.66
CA GLN A 20 9.24 4.21 32.11
C GLN A 20 9.13 2.90 32.91
N SER A 21 8.19 2.03 32.54
CA SER A 21 8.01 0.73 33.20
C SER A 21 9.19 -0.22 33.03
N ARG A 22 9.81 -0.24 31.82
CA ARG A 22 10.88 -1.18 31.47
C ARG A 22 12.26 -0.72 31.95
N TYR A 23 12.51 0.58 31.92
CA TYR A 23 13.85 1.15 32.12
C TYR A 23 13.95 2.05 33.37
N GLY A 24 12.82 2.39 34.01
CA GLY A 24 12.80 3.22 35.22
C GLY A 24 13.02 4.72 34.98
N GLU A 25 13.14 5.14 33.69
CA GLU A 25 13.42 6.52 33.31
C GLU A 25 12.35 7.08 32.39
N PRO A 26 12.04 8.39 32.48
CA PRO A 26 11.11 9.03 31.57
C PRO A 26 11.69 9.17 30.16
N LEU A 27 10.83 9.07 29.13
CA LEU A 27 11.22 9.25 27.75
C LEU A 27 11.40 10.75 27.43
N THR A 28 12.60 11.28 27.68
CA THR A 28 12.91 12.69 27.46
C THR A 28 13.53 12.96 26.08
N ARG A 29 14.18 11.94 25.47
CA ARG A 29 14.88 12.04 24.19
C ARG A 29 14.73 10.76 23.38
N ILE A 30 14.66 10.94 22.07
CA ILE A 30 14.62 9.87 21.07
C ILE A 30 15.75 10.16 20.08
N GLY A 31 16.41 9.12 19.53
CA GLY A 31 17.53 9.29 18.62
C GLY A 31 17.18 9.99 17.31
N SER A 32 16.03 9.64 16.75
CA SER A 32 15.41 10.23 15.55
C SER A 32 13.95 9.81 15.48
N ILE A 33 13.12 10.59 14.79
CA ILE A 33 11.69 10.33 14.62
C ILE A 33 11.35 10.36 13.12
N GLY A 34 10.32 9.64 12.72
CA GLY A 34 9.66 9.74 11.43
C GLY A 34 8.17 9.48 11.59
N PHE A 35 7.40 9.94 10.62
CA PHE A 35 5.97 9.66 10.51
C PHE A 35 5.66 8.92 9.23
N SER A 36 4.85 7.87 9.35
CA SER A 36 4.25 7.15 8.26
C SER A 36 2.73 7.23 8.41
N ALA A 37 2.04 7.53 7.33
CA ALA A 37 0.60 7.55 7.29
C ALA A 37 0.09 6.99 5.96
N MET A 38 -1.24 6.92 5.80
CA MET A 38 -1.84 6.53 4.53
C MET A 38 -1.33 7.42 3.41
N MET A 39 -0.92 6.81 2.32
CA MET A 39 -0.55 7.49 1.08
C MET A 39 -1.73 8.24 0.47
N HIS A 40 -1.45 9.21 -0.40
CA HIS A 40 -2.46 9.96 -1.16
C HIS A 40 -3.36 10.86 -0.31
N GLY A 41 -4.44 11.35 -0.92
CA GLY A 41 -5.42 12.20 -0.30
C GLY A 41 -5.17 13.69 -0.53
N TYR A 42 -6.06 14.53 0.02
CA TYR A 42 -6.09 15.96 -0.26
C TYR A 42 -6.25 16.75 1.02
N LEU A 43 -5.18 17.40 1.45
CA LEU A 43 -5.11 18.34 2.55
C LEU A 43 -4.61 19.68 2.01
N ALA A 44 -5.52 20.62 1.83
CA ALA A 44 -5.24 21.96 1.29
C ALA A 44 -5.37 23.03 2.38
N PHE A 45 -4.39 23.91 2.46
CA PHE A 45 -4.27 24.96 3.47
C PHE A 45 -4.13 26.33 2.82
N ASP A 46 -4.65 27.38 3.48
CA ASP A 46 -4.48 28.77 3.10
C ASP A 46 -3.14 29.36 3.56
N GLU A 47 -2.92 30.64 3.31
CA GLU A 47 -1.73 31.40 3.72
C GLU A 47 -1.56 31.51 5.25
N ASN A 48 -2.65 31.31 6.02
CA ASN A 48 -2.66 31.33 7.49
C ASN A 48 -2.59 29.91 8.08
N ASP A 49 -2.23 28.90 7.26
CA ASP A 49 -2.12 27.50 7.66
C ASP A 49 -3.44 26.87 8.14
N GLN A 50 -4.60 27.43 7.71
CA GLN A 50 -5.92 26.90 8.03
C GLN A 50 -6.35 25.89 6.96
N LEU A 51 -6.91 24.77 7.40
CA LEU A 51 -7.44 23.73 6.52
C LEU A 51 -8.68 24.28 5.78
N LEU A 52 -8.59 24.36 4.46
CA LEU A 52 -9.61 24.96 3.59
C LEU A 52 -10.86 24.09 3.41
N VAL A 53 -10.68 22.76 3.33
CA VAL A 53 -11.76 21.79 3.14
C VAL A 53 -11.53 20.55 4.01
N PRO A 54 -12.57 19.77 4.32
CA PRO A 54 -12.41 18.49 5.02
C PRO A 54 -11.43 17.58 4.29
N PHE A 55 -10.61 16.84 5.05
CA PHE A 55 -9.65 15.88 4.50
C PHE A 55 -10.32 14.83 3.60
N ARG A 56 -9.94 14.77 2.34
CA ARG A 56 -10.34 13.72 1.40
C ARG A 56 -9.27 12.63 1.41
N THR A 57 -9.62 11.45 1.89
CA THR A 57 -8.69 10.33 2.01
C THR A 57 -8.56 9.56 0.69
N TRP A 58 -7.65 8.61 0.62
CA TRP A 58 -7.46 7.71 -0.54
C TRP A 58 -8.73 6.94 -0.97
N ARG A 59 -9.72 6.82 -0.08
CA ARG A 59 -11.03 6.17 -0.37
C ARG A 59 -11.99 7.07 -1.15
N ASN A 60 -11.67 8.34 -1.27
CA ASN A 60 -12.49 9.24 -2.06
C ASN A 60 -12.18 9.03 -3.55
N ALA A 61 -13.17 8.52 -4.29
CA ALA A 61 -13.09 8.21 -5.71
C ALA A 61 -14.01 9.13 -6.55
N SER A 62 -14.19 10.39 -6.15
CA SER A 62 -15.04 11.37 -6.85
C SER A 62 -14.30 12.18 -7.92
N THR A 63 -13.18 11.69 -8.43
CA THR A 63 -12.23 12.43 -9.28
C THR A 63 -12.06 11.79 -10.66
N GLU A 64 -13.08 11.08 -11.16
CA GLU A 64 -13.02 10.35 -12.44
C GLU A 64 -12.72 11.28 -13.64
N ALA A 65 -13.33 12.48 -13.67
CA ALA A 65 -13.10 13.43 -14.76
C ALA A 65 -11.65 13.93 -14.75
N ALA A 66 -11.11 14.24 -13.58
CA ALA A 66 -9.71 14.66 -13.42
C ALA A 66 -8.72 13.53 -13.74
N GLU A 67 -8.96 12.31 -13.25
CA GLU A 67 -8.17 11.12 -13.58
C GLU A 67 -8.01 10.96 -15.08
N LYS A 68 -9.11 10.96 -15.81
CA LYS A 68 -9.12 10.76 -17.26
C LYS A 68 -8.34 11.88 -17.98
N ALA A 69 -8.63 13.13 -17.66
CA ALA A 69 -8.00 14.28 -18.30
C ALA A 69 -6.48 14.34 -18.02
N LEU A 70 -6.06 14.12 -16.78
CA LEU A 70 -4.65 14.16 -16.40
C LEU A 70 -3.88 12.96 -16.93
N THR A 71 -4.47 11.75 -16.94
CA THR A 71 -3.84 10.57 -17.53
C THR A 71 -3.61 10.75 -19.03
N GLU A 72 -4.57 11.34 -19.75
CA GLU A 72 -4.42 11.66 -21.18
C GLU A 72 -3.35 12.75 -21.40
N LEU A 73 -3.35 13.82 -20.60
CA LEU A 73 -2.41 14.93 -20.71
C LEU A 73 -0.96 14.49 -20.48
N PHE A 74 -0.73 13.76 -19.39
CA PHE A 74 0.62 13.36 -18.98
C PHE A 74 1.12 12.10 -19.66
N GLN A 75 0.26 11.33 -20.34
CA GLN A 75 0.58 9.98 -20.80
C GLN A 75 1.17 9.13 -19.66
N TYR A 76 0.59 9.28 -18.47
CA TYR A 76 0.97 8.66 -17.22
C TYR A 76 -0.30 8.34 -16.42
N ASN A 77 -0.38 7.15 -15.82
CA ASN A 77 -1.57 6.79 -15.03
C ASN A 77 -1.71 7.66 -13.78
N ILE A 78 -2.80 8.42 -13.69
CA ILE A 78 -3.13 9.26 -12.54
C ILE A 78 -4.37 8.69 -11.86
N PRO A 79 -4.22 7.85 -10.81
CA PRO A 79 -5.36 7.28 -10.11
C PRO A 79 -6.24 8.34 -9.40
N GLN A 80 -7.52 8.04 -9.27
CA GLN A 80 -8.50 8.96 -8.63
C GLN A 80 -8.12 9.42 -7.23
N ARG A 81 -7.41 8.58 -6.48
CA ARG A 81 -7.01 8.85 -5.10
C ARG A 81 -5.82 9.81 -4.94
N TRP A 82 -5.11 10.15 -6.03
CA TRP A 82 -3.93 11.01 -5.98
C TRP A 82 -4.30 12.47 -5.67
N SER A 83 -3.40 13.19 -4.98
CA SER A 83 -3.63 14.58 -4.57
C SER A 83 -3.90 15.51 -5.76
N ILE A 84 -3.18 15.31 -6.87
CA ILE A 84 -3.36 16.11 -8.09
C ILE A 84 -4.72 15.85 -8.76
N ALA A 85 -5.24 14.62 -8.70
CA ALA A 85 -6.58 14.32 -9.21
C ALA A 85 -7.65 15.05 -8.39
N HIS A 86 -7.49 15.10 -7.07
CA HIS A 86 -8.39 15.86 -6.20
C HIS A 86 -8.29 17.38 -6.44
N LEU A 87 -7.09 17.90 -6.61
CA LEU A 87 -6.88 19.31 -6.89
C LEU A 87 -7.57 19.70 -8.23
N TYR A 88 -7.29 18.93 -9.29
CA TYR A 88 -7.87 19.23 -10.59
C TYR A 88 -9.39 19.02 -10.62
N GLN A 89 -9.90 18.00 -9.93
CA GLN A 89 -11.35 17.83 -9.81
C GLN A 89 -12.03 19.00 -9.07
N ALA A 90 -11.38 19.55 -8.05
CA ALA A 90 -11.88 20.71 -7.35
C ALA A 90 -11.86 21.97 -8.26
N ILE A 91 -10.88 22.11 -9.14
CA ILE A 91 -10.84 23.15 -10.17
C ILE A 91 -12.01 22.97 -11.16
N LEU A 92 -12.19 21.76 -11.70
CA LEU A 92 -13.30 21.43 -12.61
C LEU A 92 -14.67 21.73 -11.99
N ASN A 93 -14.82 21.47 -10.70
CA ASN A 93 -16.04 21.75 -9.94
C ASN A 93 -16.18 23.22 -9.53
N GLN A 94 -15.21 24.07 -9.82
CA GLN A 94 -15.16 25.48 -9.40
C GLN A 94 -15.34 25.65 -7.88
N GLU A 95 -14.70 24.78 -7.08
CA GLU A 95 -14.79 24.83 -5.63
C GLU A 95 -14.17 26.13 -5.11
N ALA A 96 -14.88 26.84 -4.22
CA ALA A 96 -14.56 28.19 -3.77
C ALA A 96 -13.16 28.34 -3.12
N HIS A 97 -12.62 27.26 -2.55
CA HIS A 97 -11.33 27.27 -1.85
C HIS A 97 -10.11 27.28 -2.80
N ILE A 98 -10.28 26.99 -4.08
CA ILE A 98 -9.16 26.81 -5.02
C ILE A 98 -8.24 28.02 -5.12
N PRO A 99 -8.73 29.28 -5.23
CA PRO A 99 -7.86 30.46 -5.25
C PRO A 99 -7.10 30.70 -3.95
N GLU A 100 -7.56 30.13 -2.83
CA GLU A 100 -6.98 30.32 -1.51
C GLU A 100 -5.91 29.25 -1.16
N VAL A 101 -5.70 28.26 -2.03
CA VAL A 101 -4.72 27.19 -1.80
C VAL A 101 -3.31 27.78 -1.78
N ASN A 102 -2.63 27.63 -0.66
CA ASN A 102 -1.23 28.05 -0.46
C ASN A 102 -0.30 26.85 -0.16
N PHE A 103 -0.85 25.76 0.33
CA PHE A 103 -0.08 24.56 0.60
C PHE A 103 -0.95 23.29 0.47
N LEU A 104 -0.45 22.30 -0.24
CA LEU A 104 -1.08 21.01 -0.43
C LEU A 104 -0.15 19.90 0.11
N THR A 105 -0.67 18.96 0.90
CA THR A 105 0.15 17.89 1.45
C THR A 105 -0.68 16.63 1.75
N THR A 106 0.02 15.56 2.16
CA THR A 106 -0.56 14.31 2.68
C THR A 106 -0.71 14.36 4.20
N LEU A 107 -1.28 13.30 4.77
CA LEU A 107 -1.40 13.18 6.22
C LEU A 107 -0.04 13.08 6.92
N ALA A 108 0.92 12.33 6.34
CA ALA A 108 2.27 12.22 6.90
C ALA A 108 3.01 13.56 6.86
N GLY A 109 2.93 14.25 5.72
CA GLY A 109 3.50 15.59 5.55
C GLY A 109 2.88 16.62 6.50
N TYR A 110 1.55 16.58 6.71
CA TYR A 110 0.87 17.45 7.66
C TYR A 110 1.36 17.24 9.11
N VAL A 111 1.43 15.99 9.57
CA VAL A 111 1.88 15.69 10.94
C VAL A 111 3.34 16.13 11.13
N HIS A 112 4.19 15.83 10.14
CA HIS A 112 5.59 16.22 10.15
C HIS A 112 5.74 17.76 10.25
N TRP A 113 5.07 18.50 9.37
CA TRP A 113 5.08 19.95 9.39
C TRP A 113 4.64 20.54 10.74
N GLN A 114 3.56 20.01 11.31
CA GLN A 114 3.05 20.47 12.61
C GLN A 114 4.01 20.21 13.78
N LEU A 115 4.92 19.25 13.66
CA LEU A 115 5.89 18.90 14.69
C LEU A 115 7.24 19.62 14.50
N THR A 116 7.63 19.87 13.26
CA THR A 116 8.94 20.42 12.92
C THR A 116 8.89 21.89 12.46
N GLY A 117 7.81 22.31 11.85
CA GLY A 117 7.67 23.57 11.11
C GLY A 117 8.08 23.47 9.64
N GLU A 118 8.62 22.33 9.18
CA GLU A 118 9.12 22.15 7.83
C GLU A 118 8.06 21.56 6.89
N LYS A 119 7.75 22.25 5.79
CA LYS A 119 6.81 21.83 4.73
C LYS A 119 7.51 20.95 3.70
N VAL A 120 7.86 19.72 4.09
CA VAL A 120 8.59 18.74 3.28
C VAL A 120 7.83 17.41 3.23
N ILE A 121 8.20 16.56 2.27
CA ILE A 121 7.61 15.24 2.07
C ILE A 121 8.69 14.26 1.59
N GLY A 122 8.58 12.99 1.98
CA GLY A 122 9.42 11.93 1.43
C GLY A 122 8.99 11.58 0.00
N ILE A 123 9.97 11.24 -0.84
CA ILE A 123 9.75 10.98 -2.26
C ILE A 123 8.75 9.85 -2.52
N GLY A 124 8.70 8.84 -1.65
CA GLY A 124 7.73 7.74 -1.74
C GLY A 124 6.30 8.24 -1.60
N ASP A 125 6.04 9.11 -0.64
CA ASP A 125 4.71 9.69 -0.42
C ASP A 125 4.39 10.78 -1.47
N ALA A 126 5.39 11.58 -1.87
CA ALA A 126 5.28 12.58 -2.94
C ALA A 126 4.83 11.95 -4.26
N SER A 127 5.31 10.74 -4.58
CA SER A 127 4.93 10.00 -5.79
C SER A 127 3.44 9.63 -5.85
N GLY A 128 2.73 9.69 -4.72
CA GLY A 128 1.27 9.56 -4.64
C GLY A 128 0.53 10.89 -4.67
N MET A 129 1.24 12.01 -4.70
CA MET A 129 0.67 13.34 -4.90
C MET A 129 0.72 13.76 -6.36
N PHE A 130 1.88 13.60 -6.98
CA PHE A 130 2.19 13.99 -8.35
C PHE A 130 3.30 13.07 -8.94
N PRO A 131 3.38 12.87 -10.27
CA PRO A 131 4.45 12.08 -10.89
C PRO A 131 5.85 12.55 -10.51
N ILE A 132 6.72 11.59 -10.26
CA ILE A 132 8.13 11.80 -9.91
C ILE A 132 9.04 11.47 -11.11
N ASP A 133 9.98 12.35 -11.41
CA ASP A 133 11.17 12.01 -12.20
C ASP A 133 12.16 11.26 -11.30
N SER A 134 12.27 9.95 -11.49
CA SER A 134 13.14 9.10 -10.67
C SER A 134 14.64 9.38 -10.87
N LEU A 135 15.04 10.02 -11.97
CA LEU A 135 16.43 10.43 -12.22
C LEU A 135 16.77 11.71 -11.46
N GLN A 136 15.86 12.68 -11.47
CA GLN A 136 16.02 13.94 -10.75
C GLN A 136 15.66 13.80 -9.27
N LYS A 137 14.91 12.76 -8.89
CA LYS A 137 14.37 12.51 -7.55
C LYS A 137 13.53 13.68 -7.02
N ASP A 138 12.73 14.23 -7.90
CA ASP A 138 11.84 15.37 -7.64
C ASP A 138 10.58 15.22 -8.52
N TYR A 139 9.59 16.08 -8.33
CA TYR A 139 8.43 16.14 -9.19
C TYR A 139 8.82 16.30 -10.67
N ASP A 140 8.11 15.64 -11.57
CA ASP A 140 8.34 15.75 -13.01
C ASP A 140 8.00 17.16 -13.49
N ARG A 141 9.03 17.94 -13.82
CA ARG A 141 8.92 19.35 -14.21
C ARG A 141 8.18 19.56 -15.52
N GLN A 142 8.25 18.59 -16.43
CA GLN A 142 7.52 18.69 -17.70
C GLN A 142 6.02 18.54 -17.44
N MET A 143 5.62 17.56 -16.63
CA MET A 143 4.23 17.36 -16.28
C MET A 143 3.69 18.50 -15.40
N MET A 144 4.52 19.08 -14.51
CA MET A 144 4.14 20.29 -13.78
C MET A 144 3.82 21.46 -14.72
N ALA A 145 4.68 21.73 -15.70
CA ALA A 145 4.44 22.77 -16.70
C ALA A 145 3.17 22.49 -17.53
N GLN A 146 2.93 21.22 -17.93
CA GLN A 146 1.70 20.83 -18.62
C GLN A 146 0.45 21.07 -17.76
N PHE A 147 0.54 20.83 -16.45
CA PHE A 147 -0.57 21.12 -15.54
C PHE A 147 -0.81 22.61 -15.39
N ASP A 148 0.24 23.43 -15.21
CA ASP A 148 0.12 24.88 -15.11
C ASP A 148 -0.46 25.49 -16.40
N ASP A 149 -0.06 24.97 -17.58
CA ASP A 149 -0.65 25.35 -18.87
C ASP A 149 -2.14 24.96 -18.96
N LEU A 150 -2.52 23.78 -18.46
CA LEU A 150 -3.90 23.30 -18.44
C LEU A 150 -4.83 24.21 -17.63
N ILE A 151 -4.36 24.71 -16.48
CA ILE A 151 -5.13 25.55 -15.57
C ILE A 151 -4.98 27.05 -15.82
N LEU A 152 -4.17 27.46 -16.81
CA LEU A 152 -3.94 28.86 -17.13
C LEU A 152 -5.24 29.70 -17.34
N PRO A 153 -6.30 29.13 -17.98
CA PRO A 153 -7.58 29.86 -18.15
C PRO A 153 -8.29 30.21 -16.83
N GLU A 154 -8.01 29.51 -15.75
CA GLU A 154 -8.62 29.73 -14.44
C GLU A 154 -8.03 30.96 -13.71
N ASN A 155 -6.90 31.50 -14.20
CA ASN A 155 -6.21 32.67 -13.67
C ASN A 155 -5.98 32.60 -12.16
N LEU A 156 -5.47 31.45 -11.69
CA LEU A 156 -5.19 31.21 -10.27
C LEU A 156 -3.96 31.99 -9.80
N PRO A 157 -3.92 32.43 -8.52
CA PRO A 157 -2.81 33.22 -7.98
C PRO A 157 -1.54 32.44 -7.68
N TRP A 158 -1.54 31.13 -7.92
CA TRP A 158 -0.45 30.18 -7.64
C TRP A 158 -0.15 29.29 -8.86
N GLN A 159 1.06 28.77 -8.93
CA GLN A 159 1.47 27.67 -9.79
C GLN A 159 1.64 26.39 -8.95
N LEU A 160 1.66 25.23 -9.58
CA LEU A 160 1.75 23.95 -8.86
C LEU A 160 3.00 23.89 -7.96
N ALA A 161 4.12 24.40 -8.42
CA ALA A 161 5.37 24.46 -7.65
C ALA A 161 5.28 25.27 -6.34
N ASP A 162 4.38 26.26 -6.29
CA ASP A 162 4.24 27.12 -5.11
C ASP A 162 3.53 26.43 -3.97
N ILE A 163 2.65 25.46 -4.28
CA ILE A 163 1.74 24.83 -3.31
C ILE A 163 2.17 23.42 -2.90
N LEU A 164 3.07 22.77 -3.66
CA LEU A 164 3.56 21.42 -3.32
C LEU A 164 4.69 21.47 -2.27
N PRO A 165 4.79 20.45 -1.37
CA PRO A 165 5.90 20.35 -0.43
C PRO A 165 7.21 20.05 -1.15
N LYS A 166 8.33 20.47 -0.56
CA LYS A 166 9.66 20.08 -1.04
C LYS A 166 9.88 18.57 -0.87
N VAL A 167 10.31 17.90 -1.93
CA VAL A 167 10.63 16.47 -1.92
C VAL A 167 11.99 16.23 -1.27
N LEU A 168 12.08 15.20 -0.43
CA LEU A 168 13.31 14.70 0.18
C LEU A 168 13.40 13.18 -0.01
N VAL A 169 14.63 12.65 -0.15
CA VAL A 169 14.86 11.22 -0.25
C VAL A 169 15.27 10.60 1.09
N ALA A 170 15.11 9.30 1.24
CA ALA A 170 15.55 8.58 2.43
C ALA A 170 17.02 8.87 2.77
N GLY A 171 17.26 9.15 4.04
CA GLY A 171 18.60 9.48 4.55
C GLY A 171 18.93 10.97 4.56
N GLU A 172 18.07 11.84 4.02
CA GLU A 172 18.14 13.29 4.21
C GLU A 172 17.52 13.71 5.54
N ALA A 173 17.96 14.86 6.05
CA ALA A 173 17.38 15.45 7.27
C ALA A 173 16.17 16.30 6.91
N ALA A 174 15.08 16.11 7.61
CA ALA A 174 13.81 16.80 7.39
C ALA A 174 13.43 17.76 8.53
N GLY A 175 14.42 18.35 9.18
CA GLY A 175 14.22 19.25 10.31
C GLY A 175 14.34 18.57 11.67
N THR A 176 13.92 19.28 12.71
CA THR A 176 13.99 18.80 14.11
C THR A 176 12.67 19.10 14.83
N LEU A 177 12.36 18.30 15.85
CA LEU A 177 11.21 18.54 16.73
C LEU A 177 11.27 19.95 17.31
N SER A 178 10.32 20.79 16.99
CA SER A 178 10.19 22.14 17.55
C SER A 178 9.71 22.11 19.00
N ALA A 179 9.87 23.20 19.75
CA ALA A 179 9.35 23.30 21.10
C ALA A 179 7.81 23.16 21.13
N ALA A 180 7.11 23.77 20.16
CA ALA A 180 5.66 23.64 20.02
C ALA A 180 5.25 22.21 19.64
N GLY A 181 6.02 21.58 18.73
CA GLY A 181 5.81 20.18 18.31
C GLY A 181 6.02 19.20 19.47
N ALA A 182 7.02 19.42 20.31
CA ALA A 182 7.27 18.59 21.49
C ALA A 182 6.09 18.62 22.47
N LEU A 183 5.56 19.81 22.77
CA LEU A 183 4.37 19.97 23.61
C LEU A 183 3.10 19.41 22.95
N ARG A 184 3.01 19.49 21.61
CA ARG A 184 1.88 18.91 20.89
C ARG A 184 1.90 17.39 20.90
N LEU A 185 3.06 16.77 20.80
CA LEU A 185 3.22 15.32 20.86
C LEU A 185 3.10 14.81 22.30
N ASP A 186 3.77 15.47 23.22
CA ASP A 186 3.77 15.18 24.66
C ASP A 186 3.25 16.38 25.47
N PRO A 187 1.96 16.47 25.75
CA PRO A 187 1.38 17.56 26.57
C PRO A 187 1.93 17.62 28.00
N THR A 188 2.62 16.57 28.49
CA THR A 188 3.26 16.60 29.82
C THR A 188 4.51 17.47 29.84
N GLY A 189 5.06 17.80 28.68
CA GLY A 189 6.30 18.57 28.56
C GLY A 189 7.58 17.79 28.90
N THR A 190 7.51 16.47 29.02
CA THR A 190 8.64 15.61 29.34
C THR A 190 9.57 15.44 28.14
N LEU A 191 9.03 15.35 26.92
CA LEU A 191 9.79 15.20 25.69
C LEU A 191 10.49 16.52 25.32
N LEU A 192 11.80 16.47 25.12
CA LEU A 192 12.61 17.63 24.79
C LEU A 192 12.63 17.91 23.27
N PRO A 193 12.64 19.18 22.85
CA PRO A 193 12.81 19.55 21.44
C PRO A 193 14.19 19.24 20.88
N GLY A 194 14.39 19.42 19.57
CA GLY A 194 15.67 19.25 18.89
C GLY A 194 15.95 17.82 18.42
N ILE A 195 14.99 16.90 18.52
CA ILE A 195 15.12 15.54 18.01
C ILE A 195 15.05 15.58 16.47
N PRO A 196 16.02 15.00 15.74
CA PRO A 196 16.02 15.02 14.28
C PRO A 196 14.90 14.14 13.69
N PHE A 197 14.33 14.63 12.58
CA PHE A 197 13.31 13.93 11.80
C PHE A 197 13.83 13.46 10.45
N CYS A 198 13.49 12.24 10.05
CA CYS A 198 13.60 11.80 8.66
C CYS A 198 12.39 12.31 7.84
N PRO A 199 12.49 12.29 6.50
CA PRO A 199 11.35 12.64 5.64
C PRO A 199 10.11 11.81 6.00
N PRO A 200 8.92 12.44 6.08
CA PRO A 200 7.66 11.73 6.31
C PRO A 200 7.30 10.90 5.08
N GLU A 201 6.78 9.69 5.26
CA GLU A 201 6.54 8.75 4.17
C GLU A 201 5.14 8.13 4.21
N GLY A 202 4.69 7.67 3.04
CA GLY A 202 3.47 6.88 2.90
C GLY A 202 3.64 5.45 3.45
N ASP A 203 2.51 4.84 3.81
CA ASP A 203 2.47 3.48 4.36
C ASP A 203 2.96 2.41 3.36
N ALA A 204 2.77 2.61 2.05
CA ALA A 204 3.27 1.71 1.02
C ALA A 204 4.81 1.67 0.99
N GLY A 205 5.47 2.83 0.94
CA GLY A 205 6.94 2.94 0.94
C GLY A 205 7.55 2.41 2.23
N THR A 206 6.98 2.74 3.38
CA THR A 206 7.47 2.22 4.68
C THR A 206 7.21 0.72 4.83
N GLY A 207 6.15 0.18 4.23
CA GLY A 207 5.91 -1.26 4.12
C GLY A 207 7.02 -1.98 3.34
N MET A 208 7.50 -1.40 2.24
CA MET A 208 8.64 -1.94 1.48
C MET A 208 9.93 -1.93 2.31
N VAL A 209 10.16 -0.86 3.09
CA VAL A 209 11.32 -0.77 4.02
C VAL A 209 11.22 -1.83 5.12
N ALA A 210 10.05 -1.98 5.73
CA ALA A 210 9.79 -2.95 6.79
C ALA A 210 10.02 -4.40 6.36
N THR A 211 9.90 -4.69 5.07
CA THR A 211 10.07 -6.00 4.46
C THR A 211 11.39 -6.18 3.71
N ASN A 212 12.29 -5.18 3.75
CA ASN A 212 13.53 -5.19 2.97
C ASN A 212 13.30 -5.51 1.48
N SER A 213 12.32 -4.84 0.87
CA SER A 213 11.93 -5.06 -0.52
C SER A 213 12.07 -3.80 -1.39
N VAL A 214 13.08 -2.96 -1.10
CA VAL A 214 13.37 -1.71 -1.83
C VAL A 214 14.41 -1.85 -2.93
N ALA A 215 15.05 -3.02 -3.07
CA ALA A 215 16.04 -3.25 -4.14
C ALA A 215 15.33 -3.47 -5.48
N GLN A 216 15.98 -3.08 -6.59
CA GLN A 216 15.49 -3.39 -7.93
C GLN A 216 15.22 -4.90 -8.08
N ARG A 217 14.21 -5.26 -8.84
CA ARG A 217 13.74 -6.62 -9.09
C ARG A 217 13.26 -7.36 -7.83
N SER A 218 13.06 -6.63 -6.74
CA SER A 218 12.37 -7.14 -5.55
C SER A 218 11.05 -6.43 -5.35
N GLY A 219 10.20 -7.00 -4.51
CA GLY A 219 8.94 -6.38 -4.15
C GLY A 219 8.33 -7.00 -2.92
N ASN A 220 7.19 -6.45 -2.52
CA ASN A 220 6.37 -7.03 -1.46
C ASN A 220 4.91 -7.16 -1.91
N VAL A 221 4.21 -8.09 -1.28
CA VAL A 221 2.77 -8.25 -1.37
C VAL A 221 2.17 -8.15 0.01
N SER A 222 1.35 -7.13 0.20
CA SER A 222 0.50 -6.99 1.39
C SER A 222 -0.86 -7.61 1.11
N ALA A 223 -1.27 -8.60 1.91
CA ALA A 223 -2.53 -9.31 1.72
C ALA A 223 -3.40 -9.27 2.99
N GLY A 224 -4.36 -8.38 2.97
CA GLY A 224 -5.39 -8.17 3.99
C GLY A 224 -6.79 -8.27 3.38
N THR A 225 -7.70 -7.38 3.75
CA THR A 225 -9.04 -7.25 3.13
C THR A 225 -8.91 -6.93 1.63
N SER A 226 -8.00 -6.02 1.29
CA SER A 226 -7.47 -5.77 -0.05
C SER A 226 -6.05 -6.32 -0.16
N ALA A 227 -5.49 -6.35 -1.36
CA ALA A 227 -4.08 -6.69 -1.53
C ALA A 227 -3.40 -5.76 -2.53
N PHE A 228 -2.11 -5.54 -2.33
CA PHE A 228 -1.30 -4.82 -3.31
C PHE A 228 0.09 -5.43 -3.42
N ALA A 229 0.58 -5.48 -4.65
CA ALA A 229 1.94 -5.87 -4.98
C ALA A 229 2.72 -4.61 -5.39
N MET A 230 3.89 -4.43 -4.80
CA MET A 230 4.82 -3.32 -5.06
C MET A 230 6.10 -3.93 -5.62
N ILE A 231 6.44 -3.64 -6.87
CA ILE A 231 7.62 -4.20 -7.55
C ILE A 231 8.56 -3.07 -7.94
N VAL A 232 9.81 -3.12 -7.48
CA VAL A 232 10.83 -2.14 -7.85
C VAL A 232 11.33 -2.43 -9.26
N LEU A 233 11.06 -1.50 -10.16
CA LEU A 233 11.33 -1.61 -11.59
C LEU A 233 12.77 -1.18 -11.93
N GLU A 234 13.33 -1.75 -12.99
CA GLU A 234 14.61 -1.33 -13.55
C GLU A 234 14.43 -0.14 -14.53
N SER A 235 13.26 0.00 -15.12
CA SER A 235 12.89 1.07 -16.06
C SER A 235 11.38 1.31 -16.06
N GLY A 236 10.94 2.41 -16.67
CA GLY A 236 9.51 2.69 -16.89
C GLY A 236 8.84 1.68 -17.80
N LEU A 237 7.52 1.64 -17.79
CA LEU A 237 6.70 0.80 -18.66
C LEU A 237 6.62 1.40 -20.06
N SER A 238 6.41 0.56 -21.09
CA SER A 238 6.39 0.98 -22.50
C SER A 238 5.17 1.85 -22.86
N LYS A 239 4.11 1.80 -22.06
CA LYS A 239 2.88 2.59 -22.23
C LYS A 239 2.12 2.76 -20.92
N VAL A 240 1.08 3.55 -20.96
CA VAL A 240 0.16 3.74 -19.83
C VAL A 240 -0.71 2.50 -19.62
N TYR A 241 -0.76 2.02 -18.39
CA TYR A 241 -1.64 0.95 -17.94
C TYR A 241 -2.47 1.46 -16.77
N PRO A 242 -3.79 1.59 -16.91
CA PRO A 242 -4.66 2.02 -15.80
C PRO A 242 -4.67 1.07 -14.60
N GLU A 243 -4.22 -0.17 -14.81
CA GLU A 243 -4.12 -1.22 -13.79
C GLU A 243 -2.83 -1.12 -12.96
N ILE A 244 -1.86 -0.29 -13.38
CA ILE A 244 -0.55 -0.16 -12.72
C ILE A 244 -0.35 1.28 -12.29
N ASP A 245 -0.20 1.51 -10.99
CA ASP A 245 0.24 2.80 -10.49
C ASP A 245 1.78 2.84 -10.45
N LEU A 246 2.34 3.90 -10.98
CA LEU A 246 3.77 4.14 -10.89
C LEU A 246 4.06 5.10 -9.73
N VAL A 247 4.68 4.57 -8.69
CA VAL A 247 5.12 5.31 -7.50
C VAL A 247 6.62 5.09 -7.28
N THR A 248 7.17 5.52 -6.16
CA THR A 248 8.60 5.31 -5.88
C THR A 248 8.84 4.67 -4.51
N THR A 249 10.00 4.05 -4.35
CA THR A 249 10.55 3.72 -3.03
C THR A 249 10.92 5.01 -2.29
N PRO A 250 11.11 4.99 -0.95
CA PRO A 250 11.67 6.13 -0.22
C PRO A 250 13.07 6.58 -0.67
N ALA A 251 13.77 5.78 -1.47
CA ALA A 251 15.04 6.14 -2.10
C ALA A 251 14.89 6.73 -3.52
N GLY A 252 13.65 6.77 -4.06
CA GLY A 252 13.31 7.33 -5.36
C GLY A 252 13.43 6.35 -6.53
N ASP A 253 13.56 5.05 -6.26
CA ASP A 253 13.51 4.04 -7.31
C ASP A 253 12.06 3.79 -7.74
N LEU A 254 11.83 3.63 -9.04
CA LEU A 254 10.50 3.45 -9.62
C LEU A 254 9.86 2.13 -9.17
N VAL A 255 8.59 2.18 -8.83
CA VAL A 255 7.78 1.04 -8.38
C VAL A 255 6.52 0.91 -9.21
N GLY A 256 6.28 -0.28 -9.76
CA GLY A 256 4.97 -0.66 -10.30
C GLY A 256 4.10 -1.25 -9.19
N MET A 257 2.96 -0.64 -8.93
CA MET A 257 2.00 -1.11 -7.93
C MET A 257 0.75 -1.66 -8.60
N VAL A 258 0.42 -2.91 -8.28
CA VAL A 258 -0.85 -3.56 -8.62
C VAL A 258 -1.71 -3.59 -7.36
N HIS A 259 -2.85 -2.90 -7.37
CA HIS A 259 -3.78 -2.88 -6.25
C HIS A 259 -5.06 -3.62 -6.58
N THR A 260 -5.50 -4.52 -5.70
CA THR A 260 -6.77 -5.22 -5.77
C THR A 260 -7.64 -4.90 -4.56
N ASN A 261 -8.90 -4.61 -4.78
CA ASN A 261 -9.83 -4.20 -3.72
C ASN A 261 -10.29 -5.38 -2.85
N ASN A 262 -10.17 -6.60 -3.36
CA ASN A 262 -10.72 -7.80 -2.74
C ASN A 262 -9.64 -8.88 -2.58
N CYS A 263 -9.48 -9.42 -1.34
CA CYS A 263 -8.51 -10.48 -1.08
C CYS A 263 -9.06 -11.50 -0.04
N THR A 264 -8.94 -11.23 1.27
CA THR A 264 -9.20 -12.26 2.29
C THR A 264 -10.64 -12.30 2.83
N SER A 265 -11.50 -11.35 2.48
CA SER A 265 -12.85 -11.22 3.06
C SER A 265 -13.69 -12.48 2.85
N GLU A 266 -13.68 -13.04 1.64
CA GLU A 266 -14.43 -14.25 1.32
C GLU A 266 -13.88 -15.49 2.05
N ILE A 267 -12.57 -15.61 2.17
CA ILE A 267 -11.94 -16.67 2.97
C ILE A 267 -12.44 -16.62 4.42
N ASN A 268 -12.46 -15.43 5.02
CA ASN A 268 -12.91 -15.23 6.38
C ASN A 268 -14.40 -15.57 6.55
N ALA A 269 -15.25 -15.25 5.57
CA ALA A 269 -16.66 -15.61 5.58
C ALA A 269 -16.86 -17.13 5.59
N TRP A 270 -16.14 -17.86 4.74
CA TRP A 270 -16.20 -19.32 4.71
C TRP A 270 -15.63 -19.97 5.97
N VAL A 271 -14.53 -19.47 6.51
CA VAL A 271 -13.99 -19.95 7.80
C VAL A 271 -15.00 -19.75 8.91
N LYS A 272 -15.79 -18.68 8.89
CA LYS A 272 -16.89 -18.46 9.85
C LYS A 272 -17.97 -19.54 9.72
N VAL A 273 -18.37 -19.89 8.50
CA VAL A 273 -19.33 -20.99 8.25
C VAL A 273 -18.79 -22.34 8.77
N PHE A 274 -17.51 -22.64 8.51
CA PHE A 274 -16.89 -23.85 9.04
C PHE A 274 -16.79 -23.83 10.58
N ARG A 275 -16.62 -22.68 11.19
CA ARG A 275 -16.66 -22.52 12.65
C ARG A 275 -18.04 -22.88 13.20
N GLU A 276 -19.10 -22.33 12.61
CA GLU A 276 -20.47 -22.65 13.01
C GLU A 276 -20.77 -24.15 12.90
N PHE A 277 -20.25 -24.81 11.87
CA PHE A 277 -20.35 -26.27 11.72
C PHE A 277 -19.61 -27.05 12.83
N VAL A 278 -18.37 -26.64 13.15
CA VAL A 278 -17.56 -27.28 14.20
C VAL A 278 -18.24 -27.14 15.57
N GLU A 279 -18.79 -25.94 15.86
CA GLU A 279 -19.53 -25.67 17.08
C GLU A 279 -20.82 -26.50 17.15
N ALA A 280 -21.59 -26.56 16.05
CA ALA A 280 -22.80 -27.38 15.97
C ALA A 280 -22.53 -28.89 16.11
N ALA A 281 -21.36 -29.35 15.72
CA ALA A 281 -20.90 -30.72 15.89
C ALA A 281 -20.37 -31.01 17.32
N GLY A 282 -20.36 -30.01 18.21
CA GLY A 282 -19.88 -30.12 19.58
C GLY A 282 -18.38 -30.30 19.72
N VAL A 283 -17.60 -29.83 18.72
CA VAL A 283 -16.13 -29.90 18.72
C VAL A 283 -15.54 -28.56 19.17
N GLU A 284 -14.70 -28.57 20.19
CA GLU A 284 -13.92 -27.40 20.61
C GLU A 284 -12.68 -27.27 19.75
N MET A 285 -12.55 -26.12 19.05
CA MET A 285 -11.40 -25.81 18.19
C MET A 285 -11.10 -24.32 18.24
N SER A 286 -9.84 -23.94 18.47
CA SER A 286 -9.43 -22.54 18.41
C SER A 286 -9.52 -21.99 16.98
N THR A 287 -9.63 -20.64 16.85
CA THR A 287 -9.65 -19.99 15.53
C THR A 287 -8.40 -20.33 14.73
N GLU A 288 -7.25 -20.32 15.36
CA GLU A 288 -5.97 -20.63 14.73
C GLU A 288 -5.90 -22.09 14.24
N ALA A 289 -6.35 -23.04 15.07
CA ALA A 289 -6.41 -24.46 14.69
C ALA A 289 -7.35 -24.69 13.50
N LEU A 290 -8.49 -23.99 13.45
CA LEU A 290 -9.43 -24.08 12.33
C LEU A 290 -8.81 -23.54 11.03
N PHE A 291 -8.21 -22.33 11.06
CA PHE A 291 -7.50 -21.78 9.90
C PHE A 291 -6.39 -22.72 9.44
N THR A 292 -5.56 -23.20 10.34
CA THR A 292 -4.45 -24.12 10.04
C THR A 292 -4.97 -25.42 9.41
N THR A 293 -6.05 -25.98 9.93
CA THR A 293 -6.67 -27.18 9.38
C THR A 293 -7.19 -26.96 7.96
N LEU A 294 -7.98 -25.91 7.74
CA LEU A 294 -8.58 -25.61 6.45
C LEU A 294 -7.51 -25.25 5.40
N PHE A 295 -6.54 -24.42 5.77
CA PHE A 295 -5.48 -24.00 4.85
C PHE A 295 -4.60 -25.18 4.43
N ASN A 296 -4.23 -26.07 5.36
CA ASN A 296 -3.46 -27.28 5.03
C ASN A 296 -4.24 -28.26 4.13
N GLN A 297 -5.59 -28.24 4.14
CA GLN A 297 -6.35 -29.02 3.15
C GLN A 297 -6.14 -28.47 1.73
N ALA A 298 -5.99 -27.17 1.54
CA ALA A 298 -5.75 -26.56 0.22
C ALA A 298 -4.51 -27.14 -0.47
N LEU A 299 -3.48 -27.54 0.27
CA LEU A 299 -2.26 -28.16 -0.29
C LEU A 299 -2.52 -29.52 -0.96
N LYS A 300 -3.64 -30.18 -0.62
CA LYS A 300 -4.05 -31.48 -1.18
C LYS A 300 -4.98 -31.33 -2.39
N GLY A 301 -5.37 -30.11 -2.72
CA GLY A 301 -6.25 -29.83 -3.85
C GLY A 301 -5.53 -30.03 -5.18
N ASP A 302 -6.34 -30.20 -6.22
CA ASP A 302 -5.85 -30.27 -7.58
C ASP A 302 -5.18 -28.95 -7.99
N PRO A 303 -4.15 -29.01 -8.86
CA PRO A 303 -3.42 -27.82 -9.25
C PRO A 303 -4.30 -26.66 -9.76
N ASP A 304 -5.39 -26.96 -10.47
CA ASP A 304 -6.36 -26.00 -11.02
C ASP A 304 -7.63 -25.82 -10.16
N CYS A 305 -7.64 -26.27 -8.91
CA CYS A 305 -8.80 -26.27 -8.01
C CYS A 305 -9.95 -27.18 -8.47
N GLY A 306 -9.68 -28.22 -9.27
CA GLY A 306 -10.68 -29.20 -9.73
C GLY A 306 -11.80 -28.60 -10.58
N GLY A 307 -11.53 -27.58 -11.36
CA GLY A 307 -12.52 -26.92 -12.22
C GLY A 307 -13.49 -25.99 -11.49
N LEU A 308 -13.28 -25.70 -10.21
CA LEU A 308 -14.10 -24.75 -9.45
C LEU A 308 -13.78 -23.29 -9.80
N LEU A 309 -14.75 -22.37 -9.58
CA LEU A 309 -14.61 -20.93 -9.76
C LEU A 309 -15.23 -20.17 -8.60
N SER A 310 -14.58 -19.09 -8.17
CA SER A 310 -15.13 -18.18 -7.16
C SER A 310 -14.63 -16.76 -7.39
N TYR A 311 -15.48 -15.79 -7.11
CA TYR A 311 -15.14 -14.37 -6.99
C TYR A 311 -15.41 -13.94 -5.56
N GLY A 312 -14.35 -13.50 -4.86
CA GLY A 312 -14.46 -12.96 -3.51
C GLY A 312 -14.73 -11.46 -3.49
N TYR A 313 -15.54 -10.95 -4.41
CA TYR A 313 -15.76 -9.53 -4.61
C TYR A 313 -16.84 -8.99 -3.66
N TYR A 314 -16.42 -8.26 -2.65
CA TYR A 314 -17.28 -7.48 -1.74
C TYR A 314 -17.46 -6.04 -2.22
N SER A 315 -16.61 -5.58 -3.12
CA SER A 315 -16.63 -4.27 -3.76
C SER A 315 -16.25 -4.40 -5.23
N GLY A 316 -16.30 -3.30 -5.98
CA GLY A 316 -15.75 -3.26 -7.33
C GLY A 316 -14.27 -3.65 -7.37
N GLU A 317 -13.81 -4.11 -8.54
CA GLU A 317 -12.42 -4.54 -8.76
C GLU A 317 -11.87 -3.89 -10.03
N ASN A 318 -10.96 -2.93 -9.85
CA ASN A 318 -10.44 -2.13 -10.96
C ASN A 318 -9.68 -2.97 -11.99
N ILE A 319 -8.92 -3.97 -11.55
CA ILE A 319 -8.13 -4.84 -12.45
C ILE A 319 -9.02 -5.59 -13.43
N THR A 320 -10.22 -6.02 -12.98
CA THR A 320 -11.17 -6.75 -13.82
C THR A 320 -12.30 -5.87 -14.37
N LYS A 321 -12.27 -4.55 -14.07
CA LYS A 321 -13.27 -3.56 -14.51
C LYS A 321 -14.69 -3.90 -14.08
N ILE A 322 -14.83 -4.49 -12.91
CA ILE A 322 -16.11 -4.80 -12.26
C ILE A 322 -16.43 -3.66 -11.28
N ALA A 323 -17.54 -2.97 -11.51
CA ALA A 323 -17.90 -1.75 -10.75
C ALA A 323 -18.44 -2.01 -9.34
N ALA A 324 -19.04 -3.17 -9.09
CA ALA A 324 -19.54 -3.60 -7.80
C ALA A 324 -19.18 -5.08 -7.56
N GLY A 325 -19.42 -5.64 -6.40
CA GLY A 325 -19.11 -7.04 -6.13
C GLY A 325 -20.33 -7.85 -5.66
N ARG A 326 -20.31 -9.13 -5.99
CA ARG A 326 -21.19 -10.17 -5.41
C ARG A 326 -20.34 -11.41 -5.14
N PRO A 327 -20.05 -11.75 -3.86
CA PRO A 327 -19.34 -12.99 -3.57
C PRO A 327 -20.04 -14.19 -4.21
N LEU A 328 -19.34 -14.89 -5.10
CA LEU A 328 -19.93 -15.89 -5.96
C LEU A 328 -19.09 -17.17 -5.97
N PHE A 329 -19.75 -18.32 -5.81
CA PHE A 329 -19.17 -19.65 -5.99
C PHE A 329 -19.90 -20.40 -7.10
N VAL A 330 -19.15 -20.87 -8.10
CA VAL A 330 -19.68 -21.54 -9.29
C VAL A 330 -18.95 -22.87 -9.52
N ARG A 331 -19.70 -23.89 -9.92
CA ARG A 331 -19.16 -25.18 -10.35
C ARG A 331 -20.00 -25.80 -11.46
N SER A 332 -19.35 -26.60 -12.30
CA SER A 332 -20.04 -27.45 -13.26
C SER A 332 -20.29 -28.85 -12.67
N PRO A 333 -21.14 -29.68 -13.30
CA PRO A 333 -21.32 -31.08 -12.88
C PRO A 333 -20.03 -31.90 -12.86
N GLU A 334 -19.07 -31.55 -13.72
CA GLU A 334 -17.77 -32.22 -13.89
C GLU A 334 -16.72 -31.77 -12.86
N SER A 335 -16.97 -30.64 -12.17
CA SER A 335 -16.03 -30.10 -11.18
C SER A 335 -15.82 -31.06 -10.02
N ARG A 336 -14.58 -31.23 -9.60
CA ARG A 336 -14.24 -32.05 -8.42
C ARG A 336 -14.42 -31.25 -7.13
N PHE A 337 -15.64 -31.28 -6.59
CA PHE A 337 -15.99 -30.54 -5.38
C PHE A 337 -15.59 -31.29 -4.12
N THR A 338 -14.42 -30.97 -3.58
CA THR A 338 -13.86 -31.49 -2.33
C THR A 338 -13.45 -30.34 -1.43
N LEU A 339 -13.31 -30.57 -0.11
CA LEU A 339 -12.81 -29.54 0.82
C LEU A 339 -11.43 -29.02 0.41
N ALA A 340 -10.57 -29.89 -0.11
CA ALA A 340 -9.23 -29.52 -0.57
C ALA A 340 -9.27 -28.53 -1.75
N ASN A 341 -10.07 -28.87 -2.78
CA ASN A 341 -10.26 -28.01 -3.94
C ASN A 341 -10.98 -26.71 -3.58
N PHE A 342 -11.96 -26.76 -2.69
CA PHE A 342 -12.70 -25.61 -2.22
C PHE A 342 -11.77 -24.62 -1.49
N MET A 343 -10.96 -25.07 -0.57
CA MET A 343 -10.02 -24.19 0.15
C MET A 343 -8.92 -23.65 -0.75
N ARG A 344 -8.41 -24.47 -1.68
CA ARG A 344 -7.43 -24.02 -2.67
C ARG A 344 -8.01 -22.96 -3.60
N LEU A 345 -9.26 -23.12 -4.03
CA LEU A 345 -9.98 -22.15 -4.85
C LEU A 345 -10.04 -20.78 -4.20
N HIS A 346 -10.41 -20.69 -2.92
CA HIS A 346 -10.54 -19.40 -2.25
C HIS A 346 -9.19 -18.71 -2.05
N LEU A 347 -8.11 -19.46 -1.85
CA LEU A 347 -6.75 -18.93 -1.85
C LEU A 347 -6.32 -18.43 -3.24
N PHE A 348 -6.71 -19.15 -4.30
CA PHE A 348 -6.43 -18.73 -5.67
C PHE A 348 -7.24 -17.49 -6.05
N SER A 349 -8.52 -17.44 -5.68
CA SER A 349 -9.41 -16.29 -5.90
C SER A 349 -8.89 -15.02 -5.22
N ALA A 350 -8.29 -15.14 -4.02
CA ALA A 350 -7.71 -14.02 -3.30
C ALA A 350 -6.56 -13.32 -4.07
N PHE A 351 -5.86 -14.04 -4.94
CA PHE A 351 -4.78 -13.51 -5.78
C PHE A 351 -5.11 -13.48 -7.27
N GLY A 352 -6.32 -13.86 -7.68
CA GLY A 352 -6.72 -13.97 -9.09
C GLY A 352 -6.65 -12.65 -9.84
N ALA A 353 -7.25 -11.59 -9.30
CA ALA A 353 -7.18 -10.25 -9.89
C ALA A 353 -5.74 -9.71 -9.88
N MET A 354 -4.99 -9.92 -8.79
CA MET A 354 -3.59 -9.52 -8.71
C MET A 354 -2.74 -10.16 -9.81
N LYS A 355 -2.92 -11.46 -10.07
CA LYS A 355 -2.21 -12.15 -11.16
C LYS A 355 -2.47 -11.49 -12.51
N ILE A 356 -3.71 -11.09 -12.79
CA ILE A 356 -4.05 -10.40 -14.05
C ILE A 356 -3.26 -9.08 -14.18
N GLY A 357 -3.16 -8.29 -13.11
CA GLY A 357 -2.34 -7.09 -13.09
C GLY A 357 -0.85 -7.39 -13.23
N MET A 358 -0.34 -8.41 -12.54
CA MET A 358 1.06 -8.84 -12.63
C MET A 358 1.43 -9.38 -14.02
N ASP A 359 0.50 -9.97 -14.77
CA ASP A 359 0.73 -10.39 -16.15
C ASP A 359 1.05 -9.21 -17.08
N ILE A 360 0.65 -8.00 -16.72
CA ILE A 360 1.06 -6.78 -17.43
C ILE A 360 2.56 -6.57 -17.25
N LEU A 361 3.07 -6.64 -16.01
CA LEU A 361 4.50 -6.50 -15.74
C LEU A 361 5.31 -7.60 -16.41
N THR A 362 4.79 -8.82 -16.48
CA THR A 362 5.42 -9.93 -17.21
C THR A 362 5.51 -9.63 -18.72
N LYS A 363 4.45 -9.07 -19.33
CA LYS A 363 4.47 -8.65 -20.75
C LYS A 363 5.45 -7.52 -21.01
N GLU A 364 5.64 -6.62 -20.05
CA GLU A 364 6.65 -5.56 -20.05
C GLU A 364 8.08 -6.09 -19.75
N GLN A 365 8.25 -7.40 -19.61
CA GLN A 365 9.53 -8.08 -19.33
C GLN A 365 10.16 -7.66 -18.00
N VAL A 366 9.37 -7.18 -17.05
CA VAL A 366 9.83 -6.87 -15.70
C VAL A 366 10.31 -8.15 -15.03
N LYS A 367 11.55 -8.12 -14.55
CA LYS A 367 12.17 -9.25 -13.84
C LYS A 367 11.91 -9.10 -12.33
N ILE A 368 11.56 -10.23 -11.70
CA ILE A 368 11.31 -10.29 -10.26
C ILE A 368 12.15 -11.42 -9.68
N ASP A 369 13.10 -11.07 -8.83
CA ASP A 369 13.99 -12.06 -8.20
C ASP A 369 13.44 -12.55 -6.86
N ARG A 370 12.70 -11.70 -6.15
CA ARG A 370 12.13 -12.01 -4.84
C ARG A 370 10.92 -11.15 -4.52
N ILE A 371 9.92 -11.78 -3.90
CA ILE A 371 8.76 -11.09 -3.29
C ILE A 371 8.71 -11.41 -1.80
N VAL A 372 8.39 -10.42 -0.99
CA VAL A 372 8.11 -10.61 0.44
C VAL A 372 6.61 -10.53 0.67
N GLY A 373 6.00 -11.66 1.08
CA GLY A 373 4.58 -11.72 1.44
C GLY A 373 4.37 -11.33 2.90
N HIS A 374 3.39 -10.49 3.18
CA HIS A 374 2.98 -10.17 4.54
C HIS A 374 1.46 -9.96 4.65
N GLY A 375 0.94 -10.07 5.88
CA GLY A 375 -0.48 -10.00 6.17
C GLY A 375 -1.03 -11.28 6.81
N GLY A 376 -2.28 -11.22 7.25
CA GLY A 376 -2.92 -12.29 8.03
C GLY A 376 -3.00 -13.64 7.32
N ILE A 377 -3.08 -13.67 6.00
CA ILE A 377 -3.18 -14.88 5.19
C ILE A 377 -1.92 -15.76 5.30
N PHE A 378 -0.76 -15.18 5.61
CA PHE A 378 0.52 -15.90 5.73
C PHE A 378 0.78 -16.49 7.12
N LYS A 379 -0.14 -16.34 8.10
CA LYS A 379 0.02 -16.91 9.44
C LYS A 379 0.06 -18.42 9.45
N THR A 380 -0.60 -19.11 8.51
CA THR A 380 -0.43 -20.56 8.31
C THR A 380 0.79 -20.76 7.41
N PRO A 381 1.89 -21.32 7.95
CA PRO A 381 3.13 -21.48 7.20
C PRO A 381 2.94 -22.24 5.89
N THR A 382 3.69 -21.86 4.86
CA THR A 382 3.79 -22.53 3.56
C THR A 382 2.58 -22.33 2.64
N VAL A 383 1.34 -22.32 3.13
CA VAL A 383 0.14 -22.45 2.29
C VAL A 383 -0.07 -21.26 1.37
N ALA A 384 -0.37 -20.07 1.93
CA ALA A 384 -0.56 -18.87 1.11
C ALA A 384 0.74 -18.45 0.41
N GLN A 385 1.89 -18.73 1.03
CA GLN A 385 3.21 -18.48 0.46
C GLN A 385 3.42 -19.27 -0.85
N ARG A 386 3.06 -20.56 -0.88
CA ARG A 386 3.12 -21.42 -2.06
C ARG A 386 2.18 -20.93 -3.17
N VAL A 387 0.95 -20.54 -2.78
CA VAL A 387 -0.04 -19.99 -3.71
C VAL A 387 0.45 -18.67 -4.32
N LEU A 388 0.97 -17.76 -3.50
CA LEU A 388 1.50 -16.50 -3.98
C LEU A 388 2.73 -16.71 -4.89
N ALA A 389 3.63 -17.64 -4.54
CA ALA A 389 4.77 -17.95 -5.39
C ALA A 389 4.34 -18.43 -6.79
N ALA A 390 3.30 -19.25 -6.88
CA ALA A 390 2.72 -19.67 -8.15
C ALA A 390 2.07 -18.51 -8.92
N ALA A 391 1.32 -17.66 -8.23
CA ALA A 391 0.66 -16.50 -8.84
C ALA A 391 1.68 -15.49 -9.39
N MET A 392 2.78 -15.25 -8.67
CA MET A 392 3.82 -14.28 -9.04
C MET A 392 4.92 -14.86 -9.95
N GLU A 393 4.96 -16.19 -10.10
CA GLU A 393 6.04 -16.93 -10.82
C GLU A 393 7.44 -16.57 -10.30
N ALA A 394 7.54 -16.21 -9.03
CA ALA A 394 8.74 -15.73 -8.37
C ALA A 394 8.90 -16.33 -6.97
N PRO A 395 10.12 -16.42 -6.42
CA PRO A 395 10.33 -16.83 -5.03
C PRO A 395 9.64 -15.87 -4.06
N VAL A 396 8.88 -16.44 -3.12
CA VAL A 396 8.20 -15.69 -2.07
C VAL A 396 8.83 -15.97 -0.72
N THR A 397 9.20 -14.91 -0.02
CA THR A 397 9.72 -14.93 1.35
C THR A 397 8.62 -14.48 2.31
N VAL A 398 8.47 -15.13 3.45
CA VAL A 398 7.63 -14.67 4.57
C VAL A 398 8.51 -14.48 5.78
N MET A 399 8.49 -13.27 6.35
CA MET A 399 9.33 -12.87 7.48
C MET A 399 8.51 -12.88 8.77
N GLU A 400 9.12 -13.25 9.90
CA GLU A 400 8.46 -13.21 11.22
C GLU A 400 8.09 -11.78 11.64
N THR A 401 8.89 -10.79 11.23
CA THR A 401 8.70 -9.35 11.56
C THR A 401 7.77 -8.61 10.61
N ALA A 402 7.23 -9.27 9.59
CA ALA A 402 6.38 -8.64 8.57
C ALA A 402 5.04 -8.08 9.10
N GLY A 403 4.69 -8.35 10.36
CA GLY A 403 3.49 -7.83 11.02
C GLY A 403 3.62 -6.39 11.56
N GLU A 404 4.82 -5.84 11.67
CA GLU A 404 5.08 -4.53 12.32
C GLU A 404 4.85 -3.32 11.37
N GLY A 405 4.74 -3.56 10.08
CA GLY A 405 4.27 -2.63 9.06
C GLY A 405 4.98 -1.28 9.00
N GLY A 406 4.19 -0.23 8.73
CA GLY A 406 4.68 1.13 8.49
C GLY A 406 5.46 1.74 9.67
N ALA A 407 5.08 1.45 10.91
CA ALA A 407 5.77 1.97 12.10
C ALA A 407 7.22 1.47 12.18
N TRP A 408 7.47 0.19 11.89
CA TRP A 408 8.82 -0.36 11.82
C TRP A 408 9.59 0.22 10.63
N GLY A 409 8.96 0.32 9.47
CA GLY A 409 9.58 0.89 8.27
C GLY A 409 10.04 2.32 8.45
N ILE A 410 9.21 3.19 9.03
CA ILE A 410 9.60 4.59 9.27
C ILE A 410 10.67 4.70 10.37
N ALA A 411 10.66 3.83 11.37
CA ALA A 411 11.73 3.77 12.37
C ALA A 411 13.08 3.38 11.74
N LEU A 412 13.08 2.47 10.76
CA LEU A 412 14.25 2.11 9.98
C LEU A 412 14.75 3.27 9.11
N LEU A 413 13.86 4.05 8.48
CA LEU A 413 14.22 5.26 7.74
C LEU A 413 14.83 6.33 8.66
N ALA A 414 14.26 6.53 9.84
CA ALA A 414 14.79 7.44 10.84
C ALA A 414 16.18 6.98 11.35
N ALA A 415 16.36 5.67 11.54
CA ALA A 415 17.64 5.08 11.89
C ALA A 415 18.66 5.20 10.74
N PHE A 416 18.25 4.97 9.49
CA PHE A 416 19.08 5.15 8.30
C PHE A 416 19.61 6.57 8.21
N MET A 417 18.76 7.59 8.29
CA MET A 417 19.17 8.98 8.29
C MET A 417 20.27 9.27 9.32
N LYS A 418 20.13 8.69 10.52
CA LYS A 418 21.04 8.95 11.66
C LYS A 418 22.33 8.12 11.65
N LYS A 419 22.29 6.91 11.06
CA LYS A 419 23.32 5.88 11.25
C LYS A 419 24.00 5.42 9.95
N LYS A 420 23.52 5.88 8.78
CA LYS A 420 24.15 5.52 7.52
C LYS A 420 25.59 5.98 7.46
N SER A 421 26.47 5.19 6.87
CA SER A 421 27.82 5.59 6.49
C SER A 421 27.76 6.56 5.30
N VAL A 422 28.86 7.25 5.05
CA VAL A 422 28.99 8.05 3.82
C VAL A 422 28.84 7.10 2.62
N GLU A 423 27.96 7.47 1.68
CA GLU A 423 27.61 6.67 0.47
C GLU A 423 26.84 5.37 0.73
N GLU A 424 26.47 5.03 1.98
CA GLU A 424 25.65 3.85 2.23
C GLU A 424 24.23 4.08 1.68
N THR A 425 23.81 3.20 0.76
CA THR A 425 22.44 3.23 0.21
C THR A 425 21.44 2.61 1.19
N LEU A 426 20.15 2.96 1.04
CA LEU A 426 19.07 2.35 1.84
C LEU A 426 19.07 0.83 1.72
N THR A 427 19.26 0.30 0.50
CA THR A 427 19.32 -1.15 0.25
C THR A 427 20.43 -1.84 1.04
N VAL A 428 21.64 -1.25 1.07
CA VAL A 428 22.78 -1.80 1.81
C VAL A 428 22.52 -1.75 3.32
N PHE A 429 22.00 -0.63 3.81
CA PHE A 429 21.64 -0.47 5.22
C PHE A 429 20.61 -1.52 5.67
N LEU A 430 19.53 -1.70 4.90
CA LEU A 430 18.49 -2.68 5.22
C LEU A 430 19.02 -4.11 5.15
N SER A 431 19.82 -4.46 4.15
CA SER A 431 20.45 -5.78 4.06
C SER A 431 21.26 -6.10 5.32
N ARG A 432 21.99 -5.12 5.88
CA ARG A 432 22.72 -5.26 7.14
C ARG A 432 21.79 -5.43 8.35
N VAL A 433 20.69 -4.68 8.42
CA VAL A 433 19.71 -4.76 9.52
C VAL A 433 18.97 -6.10 9.54
N PHE A 434 18.67 -6.62 8.36
CA PHE A 434 17.91 -7.87 8.19
C PHE A 434 18.80 -9.12 8.08
N GLN A 435 20.13 -8.98 8.17
CA GLN A 435 21.05 -10.11 8.13
C GLN A 435 20.70 -11.14 9.22
N GLY A 436 20.50 -12.41 8.82
CA GLY A 436 20.09 -13.50 9.71
C GLY A 436 18.60 -13.48 10.11
N LYS A 437 17.78 -12.64 9.46
CA LYS A 437 16.33 -12.53 9.69
C LYS A 437 15.55 -12.64 8.38
N GLU A 438 16.09 -13.38 7.41
CA GLU A 438 15.55 -13.44 6.04
C GLU A 438 14.18 -14.15 5.97
N GLY A 439 13.77 -14.86 7.01
CA GLY A 439 12.52 -15.64 7.01
C GLY A 439 12.61 -16.92 6.18
N THR A 440 11.46 -17.48 5.80
CA THR A 440 11.38 -18.66 4.95
C THR A 440 11.07 -18.27 3.51
N THR A 441 11.82 -18.84 2.55
CA THR A 441 11.62 -18.59 1.12
C THR A 441 11.17 -19.87 0.42
N LEU A 442 10.11 -19.79 -0.40
CA LEU A 442 9.65 -20.86 -1.27
C LEU A 442 9.74 -20.42 -2.73
N ALA A 443 10.39 -21.25 -3.54
CA ALA A 443 10.33 -21.10 -5.00
C ALA A 443 8.97 -21.62 -5.52
N PRO A 444 8.47 -21.04 -6.63
CA PRO A 444 7.25 -21.55 -7.25
C PRO A 444 7.45 -22.97 -7.78
N LEU A 445 6.43 -23.82 -7.61
CA LEU A 445 6.44 -25.17 -8.19
C LEU A 445 5.83 -25.13 -9.60
N PRO A 446 6.44 -25.80 -10.61
CA PRO A 446 5.93 -25.76 -11.99
C PRO A 446 4.46 -26.22 -12.10
N GLU A 447 4.06 -27.24 -11.36
CA GLU A 447 2.68 -27.73 -11.33
C GLU A 447 1.69 -26.69 -10.79
N ASP A 448 2.09 -25.89 -9.79
CA ASP A 448 1.24 -24.84 -9.22
C ASP A 448 1.13 -23.65 -10.17
N ILE A 449 2.21 -23.30 -10.88
CA ILE A 449 2.17 -22.24 -11.92
C ILE A 449 1.17 -22.62 -13.02
N VAL A 450 1.28 -23.86 -13.54
CA VAL A 450 0.36 -24.35 -14.58
C VAL A 450 -1.08 -24.35 -14.06
N GLY A 451 -1.30 -24.87 -12.87
CA GLY A 451 -2.64 -24.92 -12.25
C GLY A 451 -3.21 -23.52 -12.00
N PHE A 452 -2.40 -22.59 -11.51
CA PHE A 452 -2.84 -21.20 -11.31
C PHE A 452 -3.17 -20.50 -12.64
N THR A 453 -2.38 -20.74 -13.67
CA THR A 453 -2.63 -20.20 -15.01
C THR A 453 -3.96 -20.71 -15.58
N GLU A 454 -4.26 -22.02 -15.47
CA GLU A 454 -5.55 -22.55 -15.89
C GLU A 454 -6.74 -22.02 -15.07
N PHE A 455 -6.53 -21.83 -13.77
CA PHE A 455 -7.52 -21.17 -12.93
C PHE A 455 -7.76 -19.72 -13.38
N VAL A 456 -6.74 -18.91 -13.65
CA VAL A 456 -6.90 -17.51 -14.07
C VAL A 456 -7.57 -17.39 -15.43
N LYS A 457 -7.31 -18.29 -16.37
CA LYS A 457 -8.07 -18.36 -17.64
C LYS A 457 -9.57 -18.56 -17.37
N ARG A 458 -9.92 -19.50 -16.52
CA ARG A 458 -11.31 -19.75 -16.11
C ARG A 458 -11.91 -18.55 -15.38
N TYR A 459 -11.11 -17.92 -14.49
CA TYR A 459 -11.50 -16.74 -13.75
C TYR A 459 -11.84 -15.56 -14.70
N GLN A 460 -11.00 -15.29 -15.69
CA GLN A 460 -11.26 -14.24 -16.70
C GLN A 460 -12.49 -14.56 -17.56
N HIS A 461 -12.64 -15.82 -18.02
CA HIS A 461 -13.80 -16.23 -18.81
C HIS A 461 -15.12 -16.15 -18.04
N GLY A 462 -15.08 -16.32 -16.73
CA GLY A 462 -16.25 -16.29 -15.86
C GLY A 462 -16.67 -14.89 -15.39
N LEU A 463 -15.90 -13.82 -15.65
CA LEU A 463 -16.27 -12.45 -15.24
C LEU A 463 -17.68 -12.01 -15.68
N PRO A 464 -18.20 -12.40 -16.87
CA PRO A 464 -19.59 -12.12 -17.22
C PRO A 464 -20.62 -12.74 -16.27
N ILE A 465 -20.30 -13.83 -15.55
CA ILE A 465 -21.19 -14.44 -14.55
C ILE A 465 -21.25 -13.52 -13.32
N GLU A 466 -20.11 -12.99 -12.88
CA GLU A 466 -20.05 -12.02 -11.79
C GLU A 466 -20.84 -10.75 -12.15
N GLN A 467 -20.68 -10.23 -13.36
CA GLN A 467 -21.47 -9.08 -13.84
C GLN A 467 -22.97 -9.39 -13.85
N ALA A 468 -23.37 -10.57 -14.33
CA ALA A 468 -24.78 -10.97 -14.31
C ALA A 468 -25.34 -11.12 -12.88
N ALA A 469 -24.52 -11.56 -11.92
CA ALA A 469 -24.93 -11.61 -10.52
C ALA A 469 -25.10 -10.20 -9.93
N ILE A 470 -24.26 -9.24 -10.31
CA ILE A 470 -24.40 -7.83 -9.92
C ILE A 470 -25.70 -7.25 -10.46
N ASP A 471 -25.97 -7.49 -11.74
CA ASP A 471 -27.16 -6.94 -12.42
C ASP A 471 -28.47 -7.61 -11.94
N GLY A 472 -28.42 -8.87 -11.50
CA GLY A 472 -29.57 -9.67 -11.15
C GLY A 472 -29.90 -9.77 -9.65
N LEU A 473 -28.93 -9.54 -8.76
CA LEU A 473 -29.10 -9.58 -7.31
C LEU A 473 -29.12 -8.17 -6.74
N ILE A 474 -30.31 -7.65 -6.49
CA ILE A 474 -30.55 -6.32 -5.90
C ILE A 474 -30.43 -6.38 -4.37
#